data_398e586f24e81fa0b6d60c78fa20528d
#
_entry.id   398e586f24e81fa0b6d60c78fa20528d
#
_cell.length_a   1.000
_cell.length_b   1.000
_cell.length_c   1.000
_cell.angle_alpha   90.00
_cell.angle_beta   90.00
_cell.angle_gamma   90.00
#
_symmetry.space_group_name_H-M   'P 1'
#
loop_
_entity.id
_entity.type
_entity.pdbx_description
1 polymer ?
#
loop_
_entity_poly.entity_id
_entity_poly.type
_entity_poly.pdbx_seq_one_letter_code
_entity_poly.pdbx_strand_id
1 'polypeptide(L)'
;MLQQYHTKLKGTLALTDSYQTEKTLQKEKGLYKFIWVRKGSITVEIDHQEMLMSQDDVISLTHLQHLEFKSIDGEYTTLLFNSNFYCIYGNDHEVSCSGFLFNGSSHLVRFTLNEQERRQLNDITVAMENEFTVSDSLQEEMLRILLKRFIIQCTRIARQRLDITREKESGFEIVRQYYNLVDEHYRTKKQVQDYADMLHKSPKTLSNIFSTCKLPSPLRVIHERVEAEAKRLLLYSNKSAKEIADILGFE
;
A
#
# COMPACT_ATOMS: atom_id res chain seq x y z
N MET A 1 6.18 18.74 -10.16
CA MET A 1 5.88 18.20 -11.52
C MET A 1 4.89 17.05 -11.39
N LEU A 2 3.81 17.01 -12.17
CA LEU A 2 2.85 15.90 -12.18
C LEU A 2 2.90 15.19 -13.54
N GLN A 3 3.15 13.89 -13.53
CA GLN A 3 3.01 12.99 -14.68
C GLN A 3 2.03 11.90 -14.32
N GLN A 4 1.11 11.58 -15.22
CA GLN A 4 0.09 10.56 -14.98
C GLN A 4 -0.31 9.85 -16.25
N TYR A 5 -0.67 8.58 -16.10
CA TYR A 5 -1.16 7.72 -17.15
C TYR A 5 -2.46 7.02 -16.69
N HIS A 6 -3.45 7.02 -17.57
CA HIS A 6 -4.73 6.37 -17.31
C HIS A 6 -5.03 5.33 -18.38
N THR A 7 -5.32 4.11 -17.95
CA THR A 7 -5.75 3.05 -18.87
C THR A 7 -7.24 3.18 -19.21
N LYS A 8 -7.67 2.55 -20.30
CA LYS A 8 -9.10 2.45 -20.66
C LYS A 8 -9.96 1.77 -19.59
N LEU A 9 -9.36 0.92 -18.75
CA LEU A 9 -10.02 0.20 -17.66
C LEU A 9 -9.89 0.93 -16.31
N LYS A 10 -9.72 2.25 -16.30
CA LYS A 10 -9.57 3.08 -15.09
C LYS A 10 -8.35 2.71 -14.22
N GLY A 11 -7.32 2.16 -14.84
CA GLY A 11 -6.01 2.03 -14.20
C GLY A 11 -5.33 3.38 -14.15
N THR A 12 -4.74 3.74 -13.02
CA THR A 12 -3.99 4.98 -12.78
C THR A 12 -2.58 4.67 -12.34
N LEU A 13 -1.59 5.30 -12.97
CA LEU A 13 -0.22 5.44 -12.50
C LEU A 13 0.13 6.91 -12.53
N ALA A 14 0.70 7.43 -11.44
CA ALA A 14 1.12 8.83 -11.36
C ALA A 14 2.45 8.98 -10.60
N LEU A 15 3.24 9.97 -11.02
CA LEU A 15 4.48 10.38 -10.36
C LEU A 15 4.41 11.89 -10.15
N THR A 16 4.60 12.35 -8.90
CA THR A 16 4.52 13.78 -8.56
C THR A 16 5.46 14.15 -7.42
N ASP A 17 5.95 15.37 -7.42
CA ASP A 17 6.72 16.03 -6.35
C ASP A 17 5.86 16.98 -5.50
N SER A 18 4.58 17.07 -5.78
CA SER A 18 3.65 18.05 -5.22
C SER A 18 2.30 17.43 -4.80
N TYR A 19 2.30 16.18 -4.36
CA TYR A 19 1.07 15.45 -4.03
C TYR A 19 0.16 16.20 -3.04
N GLN A 20 0.73 16.99 -2.10
CA GLN A 20 -0.04 17.78 -1.14
C GLN A 20 -0.95 18.83 -1.79
N THR A 21 -0.66 19.25 -3.03
CA THR A 21 -1.47 20.23 -3.80
C THR A 21 -2.36 19.56 -4.85
N GLU A 22 -2.17 18.28 -5.14
CA GLU A 22 -2.86 17.52 -6.19
C GLU A 22 -4.24 17.03 -5.73
N LYS A 23 -5.20 17.95 -5.62
CA LYS A 23 -6.55 17.66 -5.11
C LYS A 23 -7.26 16.52 -5.87
N THR A 24 -7.00 16.35 -7.16
CA THR A 24 -7.59 15.29 -7.98
C THR A 24 -7.09 13.92 -7.53
N LEU A 25 -5.76 13.74 -7.39
CA LEU A 25 -5.15 12.50 -6.93
C LEU A 25 -5.52 12.19 -5.47
N GLN A 26 -5.64 13.21 -4.61
CA GLN A 26 -6.05 13.01 -3.22
C GLN A 26 -7.49 12.49 -3.09
N LYS A 27 -8.37 12.84 -4.04
CA LYS A 27 -9.76 12.37 -4.08
C LYS A 27 -9.91 11.02 -4.77
N GLU A 28 -8.93 10.58 -5.55
CA GLU A 28 -8.96 9.30 -6.22
C GLU A 28 -8.86 8.16 -5.22
N LYS A 29 -9.84 7.25 -5.26
CA LYS A 29 -9.92 6.11 -4.33
C LYS A 29 -9.06 4.95 -4.84
N GLY A 30 -8.57 4.15 -3.90
CA GLY A 30 -7.86 2.91 -4.24
C GLY A 30 -6.39 3.10 -4.61
N LEU A 31 -5.80 4.28 -4.39
CA LEU A 31 -4.39 4.54 -4.70
C LEU A 31 -3.45 4.00 -3.63
N TYR A 32 -2.56 3.12 -4.03
CA TYR A 32 -1.32 2.78 -3.31
C TYR A 32 -0.30 3.87 -3.53
N LYS A 33 0.54 4.12 -2.53
CA LYS A 33 1.49 5.24 -2.56
C LYS A 33 2.87 4.80 -2.08
N PHE A 34 3.91 5.28 -2.76
CA PHE A 34 5.25 5.37 -2.20
C PHE A 34 5.60 6.84 -2.05
N ILE A 35 6.12 7.23 -0.90
CA ILE A 35 6.66 8.56 -0.66
C ILE A 35 8.15 8.40 -0.43
N TRP A 36 8.96 9.09 -1.20
CA TRP A 36 10.40 9.10 -1.10
C TRP A 36 10.92 10.52 -0.91
N VAL A 37 11.57 10.80 0.23
CA VAL A 37 12.21 12.08 0.50
C VAL A 37 13.52 12.14 -0.27
N ARG A 38 13.61 13.07 -1.22
CA ARG A 38 14.79 13.24 -2.10
C ARG A 38 15.87 14.09 -1.45
N LYS A 39 15.46 15.14 -0.71
CA LYS A 39 16.34 16.08 -0.06
C LYS A 39 15.64 16.71 1.13
N GLY A 40 16.39 17.02 2.20
CA GLY A 40 15.84 17.66 3.39
C GLY A 40 14.93 16.72 4.19
N SER A 41 13.79 17.21 4.64
CA SER A 41 12.85 16.46 5.46
C SER A 41 11.40 16.85 5.19
N ILE A 42 10.48 15.93 5.52
CA ILE A 42 9.04 16.18 5.53
C ILE A 42 8.44 15.62 6.80
N THR A 43 7.41 16.28 7.32
CA THR A 43 6.57 15.72 8.40
C THR A 43 5.23 15.34 7.80
N VAL A 44 4.87 14.08 7.93
CA VAL A 44 3.58 13.54 7.49
C VAL A 44 2.80 13.01 8.67
N GLU A 45 1.47 13.12 8.61
CA GLU A 45 0.57 12.42 9.51
C GLU A 45 -0.10 11.27 8.75
N ILE A 46 -0.01 10.06 9.30
CA ILE A 46 -0.61 8.86 8.73
C ILE A 46 -1.51 8.25 9.80
N ASP A 47 -2.83 8.20 9.53
CA ASP A 47 -3.84 7.68 10.45
C ASP A 47 -3.70 8.28 11.87
N HIS A 48 -3.51 9.61 11.97
CA HIS A 48 -3.32 10.39 13.21
C HIS A 48 -1.98 10.16 13.93
N GLN A 49 -1.00 9.56 13.28
CA GLN A 49 0.36 9.44 13.80
C GLN A 49 1.30 10.32 13.00
N GLU A 50 1.90 11.30 13.66
CA GLU A 50 2.92 12.15 13.04
C GLU A 50 4.25 11.39 12.89
N MET A 51 4.89 11.58 11.75
CA MET A 51 6.17 10.99 11.43
C MET A 51 7.07 11.97 10.68
N LEU A 52 8.27 12.19 11.22
CA LEU A 52 9.34 12.87 10.50
C LEU A 52 10.04 11.88 9.56
N MET A 53 10.15 12.24 8.30
CA MET A 53 10.91 11.53 7.28
C MET A 53 12.07 12.41 6.82
N SER A 54 13.25 11.84 6.78
CA SER A 54 14.48 12.51 6.36
C SER A 54 14.90 12.08 4.95
N GLN A 55 15.91 12.73 4.40
CA GLN A 55 16.45 12.36 3.10
C GLN A 55 16.71 10.85 2.99
N ASP A 56 16.37 10.31 1.83
CA ASP A 56 16.46 8.90 1.46
C ASP A 56 15.48 7.96 2.20
N ASP A 57 14.59 8.48 3.04
CA ASP A 57 13.49 7.68 3.57
C ASP A 57 12.43 7.40 2.50
N VAL A 58 11.99 6.15 2.47
CA VAL A 58 10.88 5.68 1.66
C VAL A 58 9.82 5.04 2.55
N ILE A 59 8.56 5.38 2.32
CA ILE A 59 7.41 4.74 2.97
C ILE A 59 6.43 4.24 1.92
N SER A 60 5.82 3.09 2.17
CA SER A 60 4.72 2.57 1.35
C SER A 60 3.40 2.63 2.11
N LEU A 61 2.34 3.08 1.44
CA LEU A 61 0.99 3.24 1.99
C LEU A 61 -0.03 2.53 1.11
N THR A 62 -0.97 1.86 1.77
CA THR A 62 -2.16 1.31 1.11
C THR A 62 -3.18 2.41 0.84
N HIS A 63 -4.21 2.09 0.07
CA HIS A 63 -5.34 2.97 -0.18
C HIS A 63 -6.24 3.20 1.05
N LEU A 64 -6.06 2.41 2.12
CA LEU A 64 -6.84 2.51 3.36
C LEU A 64 -6.26 3.55 4.32
N GLN A 65 -4.98 3.89 4.17
CA GLN A 65 -4.28 4.80 5.06
C GLN A 65 -4.48 6.25 4.63
N HIS A 66 -4.87 7.08 5.61
CA HIS A 66 -4.98 8.51 5.42
C HIS A 66 -3.63 9.18 5.55
N LEU A 67 -3.27 10.02 4.59
CA LEU A 67 -2.00 10.74 4.54
C LEU A 67 -2.26 12.24 4.49
N GLU A 68 -1.64 12.97 5.39
CA GLU A 68 -1.60 14.44 5.42
C GLU A 68 -0.16 14.94 5.55
N PHE A 69 0.23 15.94 4.76
CA PHE A 69 1.51 16.61 4.92
C PHE A 69 1.36 17.76 5.92
N LYS A 70 2.14 17.73 7.01
CA LYS A 70 2.16 18.78 8.06
C LYS A 70 3.19 19.84 7.76
N SER A 71 4.40 19.43 7.35
CA SER A 71 5.47 20.36 6.92
C SER A 71 6.33 19.73 5.84
N ILE A 72 6.88 20.57 4.98
CA ILE A 72 7.78 20.17 3.89
C ILE A 72 8.96 21.13 3.93
N ASP A 73 10.13 20.60 4.34
CA ASP A 73 11.41 21.31 4.33
C ASP A 73 12.40 20.52 3.45
N GLY A 74 12.04 20.41 2.17
CA GLY A 74 12.82 19.64 1.22
C GLY A 74 12.05 19.24 -0.03
N GLU A 75 12.58 18.24 -0.70
CA GLU A 75 12.07 17.69 -1.94
C GLU A 75 11.63 16.23 -1.72
N TYR A 76 10.50 15.84 -2.27
CA TYR A 76 10.02 14.47 -2.22
C TYR A 76 9.34 14.05 -3.53
N THR A 77 9.26 12.76 -3.75
CA THR A 77 8.54 12.17 -4.88
C THR A 77 7.48 11.21 -4.35
N THR A 78 6.28 11.29 -4.90
CA THR A 78 5.21 10.33 -4.63
C THR A 78 4.91 9.55 -5.91
N LEU A 79 5.02 8.23 -5.84
CA LEU A 79 4.59 7.30 -6.88
C LEU A 79 3.26 6.69 -6.45
N LEU A 80 2.23 6.82 -7.31
CA LEU A 80 0.87 6.39 -7.02
C LEU A 80 0.37 5.43 -8.11
N PHE A 81 -0.37 4.40 -7.70
CA PHE A 81 -1.05 3.52 -8.64
C PHE A 81 -2.27 2.86 -7.98
N ASN A 82 -3.22 2.42 -8.78
CA ASN A 82 -4.36 1.63 -8.30
C ASN A 82 -4.31 0.18 -8.79
N SER A 83 -5.18 -0.67 -8.23
CA SER A 83 -5.25 -2.10 -8.58
C SER A 83 -5.64 -2.35 -10.03
N ASN A 84 -6.33 -1.43 -10.69
CA ASN A 84 -6.68 -1.56 -12.10
C ASN A 84 -5.46 -1.34 -13.01
N PHE A 85 -4.48 -0.52 -12.57
CA PHE A 85 -3.23 -0.36 -13.31
C PHE A 85 -2.28 -1.54 -13.03
N TYR A 86 -2.08 -1.86 -11.77
CA TYR A 86 -1.23 -2.97 -11.35
C TYR A 86 -1.87 -3.69 -10.14
N CYS A 87 -2.39 -4.89 -10.39
CA CYS A 87 -2.97 -5.72 -9.35
C CYS A 87 -1.85 -6.32 -8.49
N ILE A 88 -1.68 -5.78 -7.28
CA ILE A 88 -0.71 -6.30 -6.32
C ILE A 88 -1.00 -7.76 -6.00
N TYR A 89 -2.26 -8.17 -6.01
CA TYR A 89 -2.73 -9.48 -5.61
C TYR A 89 -2.87 -10.49 -6.77
N GLY A 90 -3.15 -10.02 -7.97
CA GLY A 90 -3.41 -10.88 -9.13
C GLY A 90 -2.15 -11.32 -9.90
N ASN A 91 -1.07 -10.54 -9.83
CA ASN A 91 0.21 -10.82 -10.52
C ASN A 91 1.23 -11.53 -9.62
N ASP A 92 0.76 -12.19 -8.61
CA ASP A 92 1.54 -12.65 -7.46
C ASP A 92 2.45 -13.85 -7.71
N HIS A 93 2.13 -14.68 -8.69
CA HIS A 93 3.02 -15.78 -9.10
C HIS A 93 4.36 -15.27 -9.68
N GLU A 94 4.38 -14.04 -10.17
CA GLU A 94 5.58 -13.43 -10.75
C GLU A 94 6.34 -12.51 -9.77
N VAL A 95 5.63 -11.96 -8.76
CA VAL A 95 6.22 -11.02 -7.78
C VAL A 95 5.73 -11.36 -6.38
N SER A 96 6.25 -12.43 -5.80
CA SER A 96 5.99 -12.86 -4.41
C SER A 96 6.36 -11.80 -3.33
N CYS A 97 6.52 -10.55 -3.74
CA CYS A 97 7.08 -9.46 -2.96
C CYS A 97 6.07 -8.36 -2.62
N SER A 98 4.94 -8.29 -3.32
CA SER A 98 4.07 -7.11 -3.28
C SER A 98 3.22 -7.01 -2.02
N GLY A 99 2.81 -8.12 -1.46
CA GLY A 99 2.05 -8.13 -0.22
C GLY A 99 2.80 -7.56 0.98
N PHE A 100 4.12 -7.68 1.01
CA PHE A 100 4.93 -7.21 2.12
C PHE A 100 4.93 -5.68 2.28
N LEU A 101 5.00 -4.93 1.19
CA LEU A 101 5.02 -3.46 1.21
C LEU A 101 3.65 -2.83 1.49
N PHE A 102 2.56 -3.57 1.28
CA PHE A 102 1.20 -3.07 1.33
C PHE A 102 0.28 -3.94 2.20
N ASN A 103 0.81 -4.50 3.29
CA ASN A 103 0.06 -5.35 4.21
C ASN A 103 -0.81 -4.53 5.19
N GLY A 104 -2.08 -4.35 4.82
CA GLY A 104 -3.10 -3.81 5.73
C GLY A 104 -2.95 -2.33 6.09
N SER A 105 -3.89 -1.86 6.90
CA SER A 105 -3.93 -0.45 7.35
C SER A 105 -3.03 -0.16 8.55
N SER A 106 -2.58 -1.16 9.29
CA SER A 106 -1.90 -1.00 10.58
C SER A 106 -0.37 -1.14 10.52
N HIS A 107 0.21 -1.53 9.38
CA HIS A 107 1.65 -1.72 9.26
C HIS A 107 2.26 -0.82 8.20
N LEU A 108 3.02 0.18 8.68
CA LEU A 108 3.79 1.08 7.83
C LEU A 108 5.15 0.47 7.54
N VAL A 109 5.46 0.24 6.26
CA VAL A 109 6.80 -0.16 5.85
C VAL A 109 7.60 1.09 5.50
N ARG A 110 8.56 1.42 6.38
CA ARG A 110 9.53 2.50 6.19
C ARG A 110 10.93 1.92 6.13
N PHE A 111 11.74 2.42 5.23
CA PHE A 111 13.17 2.08 5.11
C PHE A 111 13.94 3.26 4.56
N THR A 112 15.24 3.32 4.90
CA THR A 112 16.16 4.35 4.42
C THR A 112 17.10 3.75 3.39
N LEU A 113 17.27 4.43 2.26
CA LEU A 113 18.14 4.01 1.16
C LEU A 113 19.60 4.32 1.46
N ASN A 114 20.50 3.43 1.07
CA ASN A 114 21.89 3.76 0.92
C ASN A 114 22.15 4.42 -0.45
N GLU A 115 23.37 4.87 -0.69
CA GLU A 115 23.72 5.59 -1.94
C GLU A 115 23.50 4.74 -3.20
N GLN A 116 23.81 3.46 -3.17
CA GLN A 116 23.60 2.54 -4.30
C GLN A 116 22.12 2.30 -4.56
N GLU A 117 21.34 2.05 -3.51
CA GLU A 117 19.91 1.84 -3.57
C GLU A 117 19.18 3.09 -4.10
N ARG A 118 19.60 4.28 -3.62
CA ARG A 118 19.13 5.57 -4.11
C ARG A 118 19.36 5.73 -5.62
N ARG A 119 20.55 5.43 -6.11
CA ARG A 119 20.85 5.48 -7.55
C ARG A 119 19.95 4.54 -8.34
N GLN A 120 19.80 3.29 -7.89
CA GLN A 120 18.96 2.28 -8.56
C GLN A 120 17.48 2.68 -8.65
N LEU A 121 16.91 3.23 -7.56
CA LEU A 121 15.54 3.72 -7.58
C LEU A 121 15.40 4.99 -8.42
N ASN A 122 16.41 5.87 -8.41
CA ASN A 122 16.43 7.05 -9.24
C ASN A 122 16.42 6.70 -10.75
N ASP A 123 17.23 5.74 -11.16
CA ASP A 123 17.27 5.28 -12.56
C ASP A 123 15.89 4.78 -13.01
N ILE A 124 15.16 4.08 -12.14
CA ILE A 124 13.81 3.61 -12.44
C ILE A 124 12.82 4.78 -12.54
N THR A 125 12.90 5.77 -11.63
CA THR A 125 12.00 6.93 -11.67
C THR A 125 12.26 7.81 -12.89
N VAL A 126 13.51 8.03 -13.26
CA VAL A 126 13.88 8.76 -14.49
C VAL A 126 13.39 8.01 -15.74
N ALA A 127 13.49 6.68 -15.77
CA ALA A 127 12.96 5.88 -16.86
C ALA A 127 11.42 6.01 -16.95
N MET A 128 10.71 6.04 -15.80
CA MET A 128 9.26 6.30 -15.79
C MET A 128 8.91 7.70 -16.29
N GLU A 129 9.66 8.72 -15.85
CA GLU A 129 9.47 10.11 -16.28
C GLU A 129 9.57 10.24 -17.80
N ASN A 130 10.57 9.59 -18.40
CA ASN A 130 10.74 9.56 -19.85
C ASN A 130 9.58 8.81 -20.53
N GLU A 131 9.16 7.68 -19.97
CA GLU A 131 8.09 6.86 -20.55
C GLU A 131 6.72 7.55 -20.51
N PHE A 132 6.46 8.41 -19.52
CA PHE A 132 5.23 9.22 -19.50
C PHE A 132 5.10 10.17 -20.68
N THR A 133 6.22 10.52 -21.34
CA THR A 133 6.24 11.39 -22.54
C THR A 133 6.08 10.64 -23.87
N VAL A 134 6.20 9.29 -23.83
CA VAL A 134 6.00 8.45 -24.99
C VAL A 134 4.51 8.34 -25.30
N SER A 135 4.14 8.20 -26.57
CA SER A 135 2.75 8.04 -26.99
C SER A 135 2.67 6.96 -28.07
N ASP A 136 2.82 5.70 -27.63
CA ASP A 136 2.69 4.55 -28.51
C ASP A 136 1.88 3.43 -27.86
N SER A 137 1.71 2.31 -28.57
CA SER A 137 0.93 1.17 -28.07
C SER A 137 1.63 0.35 -26.98
N LEU A 138 2.92 0.57 -26.72
CA LEU A 138 3.73 -0.16 -25.75
C LEU A 138 3.94 0.62 -24.43
N GLN A 139 3.56 1.89 -24.38
CA GLN A 139 3.73 2.77 -23.21
C GLN A 139 3.15 2.15 -21.94
N GLU A 140 1.92 1.65 -22.02
CA GLU A 140 1.25 1.04 -20.85
C GLU A 140 2.05 -0.15 -20.29
N GLU A 141 2.51 -1.02 -21.19
CA GLU A 141 3.28 -2.21 -20.77
C GLU A 141 4.64 -1.82 -20.21
N MET A 142 5.33 -0.86 -20.81
CA MET A 142 6.62 -0.37 -20.31
C MET A 142 6.46 0.26 -18.91
N LEU A 143 5.44 1.09 -18.71
CA LEU A 143 5.13 1.68 -17.40
C LEU A 143 4.82 0.60 -16.35
N ARG A 144 4.13 -0.49 -16.71
CA ARG A 144 3.89 -1.64 -15.81
C ARG A 144 5.18 -2.35 -15.43
N ILE A 145 6.08 -2.56 -16.39
CA ILE A 145 7.40 -3.19 -16.15
C ILE A 145 8.23 -2.33 -15.21
N LEU A 146 8.27 -1.01 -15.41
CA LEU A 146 9.01 -0.08 -14.57
C LEU A 146 8.43 -0.01 -13.15
N LEU A 147 7.11 0.04 -13.00
CA LEU A 147 6.45 -0.03 -11.70
C LEU A 147 6.77 -1.34 -10.99
N LYS A 148 6.67 -2.47 -11.69
CA LYS A 148 7.02 -3.80 -11.16
C LYS A 148 8.47 -3.83 -10.67
N ARG A 149 9.41 -3.31 -11.47
CA ARG A 149 10.83 -3.20 -11.09
C ARG A 149 11.02 -2.35 -9.84
N PHE A 150 10.32 -1.22 -9.73
CA PHE A 150 10.36 -0.34 -8.56
C PHE A 150 9.88 -1.06 -7.29
N ILE A 151 8.72 -1.73 -7.37
CA ILE A 151 8.13 -2.50 -6.26
C ILE A 151 9.09 -3.62 -5.81
N ILE A 152 9.67 -4.38 -6.75
CA ILE A 152 10.63 -5.46 -6.44
C ILE A 152 11.85 -4.88 -5.71
N GLN A 153 12.39 -3.77 -6.18
CA GLN A 153 13.57 -3.15 -5.58
C GLN A 153 13.26 -2.66 -4.16
N CYS A 154 12.16 -1.95 -3.97
CA CYS A 154 11.71 -1.52 -2.64
C CYS A 154 11.50 -2.71 -1.69
N THR A 155 10.91 -3.81 -2.19
CA THR A 155 10.70 -5.02 -1.38
C THR A 155 12.03 -5.66 -0.94
N ARG A 156 13.01 -5.76 -1.84
CA ARG A 156 14.34 -6.29 -1.51
C ARG A 156 15.01 -5.48 -0.41
N ILE A 157 15.00 -4.16 -0.55
CA ILE A 157 15.59 -3.22 0.43
C ILE A 157 14.88 -3.35 1.78
N ALA A 158 13.56 -3.28 1.79
CA ALA A 158 12.77 -3.36 3.02
C ALA A 158 12.96 -4.70 3.74
N ARG A 159 13.03 -5.83 3.02
CA ARG A 159 13.30 -7.15 3.61
C ARG A 159 14.67 -7.22 4.28
N GLN A 160 15.71 -6.67 3.64
CA GLN A 160 17.05 -6.63 4.22
C GLN A 160 17.10 -5.79 5.51
N ARG A 161 16.41 -4.64 5.54
CA ARG A 161 16.37 -3.75 6.73
C ARG A 161 15.57 -4.34 7.89
N LEU A 162 14.54 -5.12 7.61
CA LEU A 162 13.67 -5.72 8.63
C LEU A 162 14.11 -7.12 9.07
N ASP A 163 15.27 -7.59 8.59
CA ASP A 163 15.87 -8.90 8.94
C ASP A 163 14.85 -10.06 8.82
N ILE A 164 14.22 -10.17 7.64
CA ILE A 164 13.20 -11.17 7.39
C ILE A 164 13.83 -12.47 6.91
N THR A 165 13.76 -13.51 7.75
CA THR A 165 14.23 -14.86 7.43
C THR A 165 13.24 -15.61 6.54
N ARG A 166 13.68 -16.69 5.86
CA ARG A 166 12.81 -17.55 5.01
C ARG A 166 11.59 -18.12 5.74
N GLU A 167 11.70 -18.42 7.04
CA GLU A 167 10.56 -18.90 7.85
C GLU A 167 9.50 -17.82 8.01
N LYS A 168 9.90 -16.54 8.12
CA LYS A 168 8.98 -15.42 8.10
C LYS A 168 8.36 -15.20 6.73
N GLU A 169 9.04 -15.55 5.63
CA GLU A 169 8.48 -15.41 4.27
C GLU A 169 7.22 -16.25 4.05
N SER A 170 7.24 -17.53 4.48
CA SER A 170 6.03 -18.37 4.39
C SER A 170 4.90 -17.88 5.28
N GLY A 171 5.23 -17.30 6.43
CA GLY A 171 4.27 -16.65 7.32
C GLY A 171 3.67 -15.40 6.68
N PHE A 172 4.47 -14.54 6.06
CA PHE A 172 3.98 -13.35 5.37
C PHE A 172 3.05 -13.69 4.20
N GLU A 173 3.28 -14.80 3.49
CA GLU A 173 2.38 -15.26 2.44
C GLU A 173 0.97 -15.58 2.98
N ILE A 174 0.90 -16.30 4.10
CA ILE A 174 -0.38 -16.62 4.77
C ILE A 174 -1.04 -15.33 5.30
N VAL A 175 -0.26 -14.44 5.89
CA VAL A 175 -0.73 -13.13 6.36
C VAL A 175 -1.36 -12.35 5.21
N ARG A 176 -0.70 -12.31 4.06
CA ARG A 176 -1.20 -11.64 2.87
C ARG A 176 -2.53 -12.22 2.39
N GLN A 177 -2.60 -13.55 2.25
CA GLN A 177 -3.85 -14.22 1.88
C GLN A 177 -4.96 -13.89 2.89
N TYR A 178 -4.63 -13.81 4.17
CA TYR A 178 -5.58 -13.42 5.21
C TYR A 178 -6.11 -11.99 5.01
N TYR A 179 -5.23 -11.01 4.76
CA TYR A 179 -5.64 -9.62 4.50
C TYR A 179 -6.54 -9.52 3.27
N ASN A 180 -6.23 -10.24 2.20
CA ASN A 180 -7.06 -10.28 0.98
C ASN A 180 -8.45 -10.82 1.27
N LEU A 181 -8.53 -11.94 1.97
CA LEU A 181 -9.80 -12.54 2.36
C LEU A 181 -10.62 -11.61 3.27
N VAL A 182 -9.95 -10.88 4.17
CA VAL A 182 -10.60 -9.86 5.00
C VAL A 182 -11.14 -8.73 4.13
N ASP A 183 -10.36 -8.21 3.19
CA ASP A 183 -10.82 -7.15 2.27
C ASP A 183 -12.02 -7.58 1.42
N GLU A 184 -12.09 -8.83 1.03
CA GLU A 184 -13.18 -9.38 0.23
C GLU A 184 -14.44 -9.68 1.06
N HIS A 185 -14.26 -10.20 2.28
CA HIS A 185 -15.35 -10.79 3.05
C HIS A 185 -15.71 -10.06 4.36
N TYR A 186 -15.06 -8.95 4.72
CA TYR A 186 -15.26 -8.24 6.01
C TYR A 186 -16.71 -7.86 6.31
N ARG A 187 -17.57 -7.74 5.29
CA ARG A 187 -18.99 -7.42 5.48
C ARG A 187 -19.79 -8.61 6.01
N THR A 188 -19.45 -9.81 5.60
CA THR A 188 -20.21 -11.04 5.91
C THR A 188 -19.51 -11.93 6.91
N LYS A 189 -18.19 -11.84 7.06
CA LYS A 189 -17.38 -12.68 7.94
C LYS A 189 -16.66 -11.83 8.99
N LYS A 190 -16.93 -12.13 10.26
CA LYS A 190 -16.45 -11.34 11.39
C LYS A 190 -15.52 -12.13 12.33
N GLN A 191 -15.40 -13.42 12.15
CA GLN A 191 -14.67 -14.30 13.06
C GLN A 191 -13.39 -14.82 12.42
N VAL A 192 -12.33 -14.94 13.22
CA VAL A 192 -11.04 -15.48 12.75
C VAL A 192 -11.20 -16.91 12.21
N GLN A 193 -12.15 -17.67 12.75
CA GLN A 193 -12.44 -19.05 12.30
C GLN A 193 -12.83 -19.08 10.83
N ASP A 194 -13.68 -18.14 10.37
CA ASP A 194 -14.11 -18.08 8.96
C ASP A 194 -12.94 -18.03 7.98
N TYR A 195 -11.94 -17.18 8.31
CA TYR A 195 -10.75 -16.99 7.49
C TYR A 195 -9.74 -18.12 7.65
N ALA A 196 -9.68 -18.69 8.85
CA ALA A 196 -8.83 -19.84 9.13
C ALA A 196 -9.26 -21.06 8.28
N ASP A 197 -10.57 -21.29 8.17
CA ASP A 197 -11.15 -22.37 7.34
C ASP A 197 -10.82 -22.14 5.86
N MET A 198 -10.92 -20.91 5.35
CA MET A 198 -10.58 -20.55 3.97
C MET A 198 -9.09 -20.77 3.67
N LEU A 199 -8.22 -20.56 4.65
CA LEU A 199 -6.77 -20.76 4.52
C LEU A 199 -6.31 -22.17 4.88
N HIS A 200 -7.23 -23.08 5.22
CA HIS A 200 -6.93 -24.42 5.71
C HIS A 200 -5.95 -24.42 6.88
N LYS A 201 -6.16 -23.50 7.83
CA LYS A 201 -5.35 -23.32 9.05
C LYS A 201 -6.27 -23.32 10.29
N SER A 202 -5.67 -23.51 11.47
CA SER A 202 -6.40 -23.24 12.71
C SER A 202 -6.26 -21.77 13.11
N PRO A 203 -7.23 -21.18 13.85
CA PRO A 203 -7.09 -19.83 14.40
C PRO A 203 -5.82 -19.64 15.23
N LYS A 204 -5.41 -20.69 15.97
CA LYS A 204 -4.17 -20.71 16.75
C LYS A 204 -2.94 -20.61 15.84
N THR A 205 -2.92 -21.34 14.74
CA THR A 205 -1.84 -21.28 13.74
C THR A 205 -1.74 -19.87 13.15
N LEU A 206 -2.87 -19.26 12.77
CA LEU A 206 -2.88 -17.89 12.27
C LEU A 206 -2.34 -16.91 13.32
N SER A 207 -2.81 -16.99 14.57
CA SER A 207 -2.33 -16.11 15.64
C SER A 207 -0.82 -16.25 15.88
N ASN A 208 -0.29 -17.46 15.80
CA ASN A 208 1.15 -17.69 15.93
C ASN A 208 1.94 -17.09 14.74
N ILE A 209 1.45 -17.26 13.52
CA ILE A 209 2.06 -16.68 12.30
C ILE A 209 2.10 -15.15 12.41
N PHE A 210 0.98 -14.52 12.76
CA PHE A 210 0.89 -13.07 12.92
C PHE A 210 1.84 -12.55 14.01
N SER A 211 1.91 -13.26 15.14
CA SER A 211 2.85 -12.94 16.23
C SER A 211 4.31 -13.06 15.78
N THR A 212 4.67 -14.13 15.06
CA THR A 212 6.02 -14.34 14.50
C THR A 212 6.41 -13.24 13.51
N CYS A 213 5.45 -12.79 12.71
CA CYS A 213 5.62 -11.67 11.77
C CYS A 213 5.56 -10.30 12.48
N LYS A 214 5.35 -10.24 13.80
CA LYS A 214 5.18 -9.00 14.59
C LYS A 214 4.04 -8.11 14.06
N LEU A 215 2.97 -8.71 13.61
CA LEU A 215 1.77 -8.05 13.08
C LEU A 215 0.65 -8.04 14.12
N PRO A 216 -0.36 -7.14 13.99
CA PRO A 216 -1.57 -7.16 14.78
C PRO A 216 -2.25 -8.54 14.70
N SER A 217 -2.99 -8.92 15.75
CA SER A 217 -3.68 -10.21 15.74
C SER A 217 -4.67 -10.32 14.58
N PRO A 218 -4.96 -11.55 14.09
CA PRO A 218 -5.94 -11.76 13.01
C PRO A 218 -7.29 -11.08 13.27
N LEU A 219 -7.80 -11.14 14.51
CA LEU A 219 -9.05 -10.47 14.88
C LEU A 219 -8.94 -8.95 14.77
N ARG A 220 -7.80 -8.39 15.15
CA ARG A 220 -7.54 -6.95 15.05
C ARG A 220 -7.59 -6.47 13.62
N VAL A 221 -7.06 -7.25 12.67
CA VAL A 221 -7.11 -6.94 11.23
C VAL A 221 -8.55 -6.85 10.73
N ILE A 222 -9.43 -7.78 11.13
CA ILE A 222 -10.86 -7.74 10.77
C ILE A 222 -11.50 -6.44 11.29
N HIS A 223 -11.26 -6.13 12.58
CA HIS A 223 -11.82 -4.94 13.22
C HIS A 223 -11.33 -3.65 12.54
N GLU A 224 -10.04 -3.53 12.29
CA GLU A 224 -9.45 -2.36 11.63
C GLU A 224 -10.02 -2.15 10.22
N ARG A 225 -10.24 -3.24 9.46
CA ARG A 225 -10.86 -3.15 8.13
C ARG A 225 -12.30 -2.64 8.19
N VAL A 226 -13.08 -3.16 9.13
CA VAL A 226 -14.47 -2.72 9.36
C VAL A 226 -14.50 -1.26 9.81
N GLU A 227 -13.64 -0.90 10.76
CA GLU A 227 -13.52 0.47 11.28
C GLU A 227 -13.14 1.48 10.19
N ALA A 228 -12.16 1.14 9.34
CA ALA A 228 -11.74 1.98 8.23
C ALA A 228 -12.91 2.24 7.25
N GLU A 229 -13.70 1.20 6.92
CA GLU A 229 -14.85 1.36 6.05
C GLU A 229 -15.99 2.13 6.73
N ALA A 230 -16.22 1.92 8.03
CA ALA A 230 -17.20 2.69 8.80
C ALA A 230 -16.86 4.18 8.80
N LYS A 231 -15.60 4.53 9.11
CA LYS A 231 -15.11 5.90 9.05
C LYS A 231 -15.27 6.51 7.64
N ARG A 232 -14.92 5.75 6.60
CA ARG A 232 -15.10 6.19 5.22
C ARG A 232 -16.56 6.50 4.88
N LEU A 233 -17.48 5.65 5.29
CA LEU A 233 -18.91 5.84 5.04
C LEU A 233 -19.46 7.02 5.83
N LEU A 234 -19.05 7.21 7.09
CA LEU A 234 -19.44 8.36 7.92
C LEU A 234 -18.95 9.71 7.33
N LEU A 235 -17.71 9.75 6.83
CA LEU A 235 -17.11 10.99 6.32
C LEU A 235 -17.55 11.33 4.89
N TYR A 236 -17.83 10.33 4.06
CA TYR A 236 -18.02 10.54 2.60
C TYR A 236 -19.37 10.06 2.07
N SER A 237 -20.34 9.76 2.95
CA SER A 237 -21.71 9.47 2.54
C SER A 237 -22.72 10.16 3.48
N ASN A 238 -23.95 10.35 3.00
CA ASN A 238 -25.05 10.90 3.81
C ASN A 238 -25.85 9.81 4.53
N LYS A 239 -25.24 8.64 4.81
CA LYS A 239 -25.91 7.51 5.42
C LYS A 239 -25.96 7.67 6.94
N SER A 240 -27.08 7.24 7.52
CA SER A 240 -27.23 7.15 8.97
C SER A 240 -26.33 6.04 9.55
N ALA A 241 -26.05 6.11 10.84
CA ALA A 241 -25.26 5.09 11.53
C ALA A 241 -25.89 3.67 11.40
N LYS A 242 -27.24 3.60 11.37
CA LYS A 242 -27.96 2.34 11.18
C LYS A 242 -27.74 1.77 9.77
N GLU A 243 -27.88 2.58 8.71
CA GLU A 243 -27.60 2.14 7.34
C GLU A 243 -26.15 1.71 7.15
N ILE A 244 -25.20 2.39 7.84
CA ILE A 244 -23.80 1.99 7.82
C ILE A 244 -23.59 0.65 8.51
N ALA A 245 -24.23 0.42 9.65
CA ALA A 245 -24.20 -0.88 10.35
C ALA A 245 -24.73 -2.00 9.44
N ASP A 246 -25.88 -1.79 8.79
CA ASP A 246 -26.47 -2.76 7.84
C ASP A 246 -25.51 -3.06 6.67
N ILE A 247 -24.88 -2.02 6.08
CA ILE A 247 -23.89 -2.17 4.98
C ILE A 247 -22.65 -2.96 5.43
N LEU A 248 -22.26 -2.79 6.69
CA LEU A 248 -21.11 -3.47 7.28
C LEU A 248 -21.45 -4.87 7.82
N GLY A 249 -22.72 -5.29 7.72
CA GLY A 249 -23.17 -6.60 8.17
C GLY A 249 -23.31 -6.73 9.70
N PHE A 250 -23.71 -5.65 10.36
CA PHE A 250 -24.15 -5.66 11.77
C PHE A 250 -25.67 -5.52 11.81
N GLU A 251 -26.29 -6.31 12.68
CA GLU A 251 -27.73 -6.25 12.97
C GLU A 251 -28.06 -5.14 13.97
#